data_6123218fa0250c972134b5e72b8fab8f
#
_entry.id   6123218fa0250c972134b5e72b8fab8f
#
_cell.length_a   1.000
_cell.length_b   1.000
_cell.length_c   1.000
_cell.angle_alpha   90.00
_cell.angle_beta   90.00
_cell.angle_gamma   90.00
#
_symmetry.space_group_name_H-M   'P 1'
#
loop_
_entity.id
_entity.type
_entity.pdbx_description
1 polymer ?
#
loop_
_entity_poly.entity_id
_entity_poly.type
_entity_poly.pdbx_seq_one_letter_code
_entity_poly.pdbx_strand_id
1 'polypeptide(L)'
;HVSGVPLEVMLDGAAARVRLIINVCLDPQARGGGRFRALIEHLLAQAAAAGHAGAIGVANGQSADGFVRALGFQDLGSLPAWLELAPHRLDGERALAEARFARHWRPETLAWRLANPANPLRVVARDSHALTIEGRSTLTGVAVRATLPNAGLDA
;
A
#
# COMPACT_ATOMS: atom_id res chain seq x y z
N HIS A 1 0.15 5.95 -18.96
CA HIS A 1 -0.23 6.57 -17.67
C HIS A 1 0.39 5.81 -16.51
N VAL A 2 0.88 6.54 -15.53
CA VAL A 2 1.27 6.03 -14.21
C VAL A 2 0.90 7.06 -13.17
N SER A 3 0.45 6.63 -12.01
CA SER A 3 0.24 7.50 -10.86
C SER A 3 1.20 7.12 -9.74
N GLY A 4 1.71 8.13 -9.06
CA GLY A 4 2.53 7.95 -7.86
C GLY A 4 1.99 8.76 -6.71
N VAL A 5 1.62 8.08 -5.62
CA VAL A 5 1.10 8.71 -4.41
C VAL A 5 2.19 8.77 -3.34
N PRO A 6 2.44 9.93 -2.71
CA PRO A 6 3.34 10.00 -1.56
C PRO A 6 2.83 9.10 -0.44
N LEU A 7 3.74 8.33 0.14
CA LEU A 7 3.45 7.45 1.26
C LEU A 7 4.49 7.64 2.34
N GLU A 8 4.06 7.86 3.57
CA GLU A 8 4.93 7.84 4.74
C GLU A 8 5.03 6.43 5.29
N VAL A 9 6.23 6.02 5.60
CA VAL A 9 6.55 4.67 6.04
C VAL A 9 7.57 4.69 7.17
N MET A 10 7.60 3.62 7.93
CA MET A 10 8.72 3.24 8.77
C MET A 10 9.55 2.23 7.99
N LEU A 11 10.82 2.51 7.81
CA LEU A 11 11.79 1.65 7.15
C LEU A 11 12.94 1.39 8.11
N ASP A 12 13.10 0.13 8.53
CA ASP A 12 14.10 -0.27 9.53
C ASP A 12 14.10 0.67 10.78
N GLY A 13 12.91 1.00 11.29
CA GLY A 13 12.71 1.86 12.45
C GLY A 13 12.83 3.37 12.21
N ALA A 14 13.15 3.81 11.00
CA ALA A 14 13.24 5.23 10.64
C ALA A 14 12.08 5.69 9.77
N ALA A 15 11.57 6.90 10.02
CA ALA A 15 10.54 7.50 9.18
C ALA A 15 11.12 7.87 7.81
N ALA A 16 10.44 7.47 6.75
CA ALA A 16 10.81 7.76 5.37
C ALA A 16 9.59 8.10 4.52
N ARG A 17 9.83 8.77 3.40
CA ARG A 17 8.81 8.99 2.37
C ARG A 17 9.15 8.16 1.15
N VAL A 18 8.17 7.42 0.67
CA VAL A 18 8.29 6.64 -0.56
C VAL A 18 7.17 7.01 -1.54
N ARG A 19 7.31 6.60 -2.79
CA ARG A 19 6.27 6.76 -3.80
C ARG A 19 5.51 5.43 -3.97
N LEU A 20 4.23 5.40 -3.67
CA LEU A 20 3.37 4.26 -4.00
C LEU A 20 2.97 4.37 -5.47
N ILE A 21 3.41 3.42 -6.28
CA ILE A 21 3.09 3.32 -7.71
C ILE A 21 1.73 2.65 -7.86
N ILE A 22 0.82 3.32 -8.54
CA ILE A 22 -0.54 2.83 -8.81
C ILE A 22 -0.95 3.14 -10.25
N ASN A 23 -1.99 2.45 -10.73
CA ASN A 23 -2.64 2.73 -12.02
C ASN A 23 -1.67 2.78 -13.20
N VAL A 24 -0.76 1.82 -13.29
CA VAL A 24 0.14 1.72 -14.45
C VAL A 24 -0.64 1.16 -15.62
N CYS A 25 -0.79 1.94 -16.67
CA CYS A 25 -1.53 1.57 -17.87
C CYS A 25 -0.81 2.08 -19.12
N LEU A 26 -0.63 1.21 -20.09
CA LEU A 26 -0.18 1.54 -21.44
C LEU A 26 -1.24 1.08 -22.44
N ASP A 27 -1.59 1.99 -23.34
CA ASP A 27 -2.41 1.65 -24.48
C ASP A 27 -1.81 0.44 -25.22
N PRO A 28 -2.61 -0.56 -25.62
CA PRO A 28 -2.12 -1.74 -26.35
C PRO A 28 -1.26 -1.37 -27.57
N GLN A 29 -1.62 -0.31 -28.29
CA GLN A 29 -0.87 0.17 -29.46
C GLN A 29 0.44 0.87 -29.08
N ALA A 30 0.54 1.33 -27.85
CA ALA A 30 1.75 1.97 -27.29
C ALA A 30 2.67 1.00 -26.55
N ARG A 31 2.34 -0.29 -26.53
CA ARG A 31 3.18 -1.29 -25.85
C ARG A 31 4.46 -1.59 -26.65
N GLY A 32 5.50 -2.00 -25.97
CA GLY A 32 6.81 -2.26 -26.55
C GLY A 32 7.73 -1.02 -26.61
N GLY A 33 8.88 -1.15 -27.23
CA GLY A 33 9.86 -0.05 -27.41
C GLY A 33 10.38 0.56 -26.12
N GLY A 34 10.34 -0.14 -24.99
CA GLY A 34 10.82 0.37 -23.71
C GLY A 34 9.91 1.39 -23.01
N ARG A 35 8.71 1.66 -23.53
CA ARG A 35 7.84 2.73 -23.01
C ARG A 35 7.39 2.50 -21.56
N PHE A 36 7.14 1.25 -21.17
CA PHE A 36 6.86 0.92 -19.77
C PHE A 36 8.01 1.35 -18.86
N ARG A 37 9.23 0.98 -19.25
CA ARG A 37 10.44 1.34 -18.52
C ARG A 37 10.61 2.85 -18.42
N ALA A 38 10.55 3.55 -19.55
CA ALA A 38 10.70 5.00 -19.57
C ALA A 38 9.66 5.72 -18.70
N LEU A 39 8.42 5.23 -18.68
CA LEU A 39 7.34 5.79 -17.88
C LEU A 39 7.63 5.65 -16.38
N ILE A 40 8.09 4.48 -15.94
CA ILE A 40 8.41 4.24 -14.54
C ILE A 40 9.70 4.97 -14.12
N GLU A 41 10.75 4.97 -14.97
CA GLU A 41 11.98 5.71 -14.70
C GLU A 41 11.72 7.21 -14.55
N HIS A 42 10.83 7.77 -15.37
CA HIS A 42 10.41 9.16 -15.22
C HIS A 42 9.73 9.42 -13.85
N LEU A 43 8.83 8.56 -13.44
CA LEU A 43 8.18 8.65 -12.12
C LEU A 43 9.22 8.54 -10.98
N LEU A 44 10.17 7.62 -11.10
CA LEU A 44 11.23 7.44 -10.10
C LEU A 44 12.14 8.66 -10.01
N ALA A 45 12.50 9.26 -11.15
CA ALA A 45 13.28 10.49 -11.17
C ALA A 45 12.55 11.67 -10.49
N GLN A 46 11.24 11.80 -10.75
CA GLN A 46 10.42 12.79 -10.04
C GLN A 46 10.33 12.51 -8.54
N ALA A 47 10.20 11.24 -8.15
CA ALA A 47 10.17 10.85 -6.75
C ALA A 47 11.49 11.20 -6.05
N ALA A 48 12.63 10.88 -6.67
CA ALA A 48 13.95 11.21 -6.14
C ALA A 48 14.14 12.73 -6.01
N ALA A 49 13.77 13.51 -7.03
CA ALA A 49 13.84 14.97 -6.98
C ALA A 49 12.96 15.57 -5.87
N ALA A 50 11.86 14.90 -5.52
CA ALA A 50 10.98 15.28 -4.40
C ALA A 50 11.44 14.75 -3.03
N GLY A 51 12.64 14.15 -2.94
CA GLY A 51 13.22 13.66 -1.69
C GLY A 51 12.61 12.35 -1.17
N HIS A 52 12.00 11.53 -2.06
CA HIS A 52 11.53 10.21 -1.64
C HIS A 52 12.70 9.21 -1.61
N ALA A 53 12.72 8.37 -0.58
CA ALA A 53 13.75 7.35 -0.38
C ALA A 53 13.64 6.16 -1.36
N GLY A 54 12.50 6.02 -2.04
CA GLY A 54 12.26 4.92 -2.97
C GLY A 54 10.83 4.87 -3.47
N ALA A 55 10.49 3.76 -4.09
CA ALA A 55 9.13 3.49 -4.54
C ALA A 55 8.70 2.06 -4.20
N ILE A 56 7.41 1.88 -3.99
CA ILE A 56 6.78 0.59 -3.73
C ILE A 56 5.53 0.45 -4.61
N GLY A 57 5.17 -0.75 -4.97
CA GLY A 57 3.94 -1.02 -5.72
C GLY A 57 3.40 -2.41 -5.45
N VAL A 58 2.11 -2.59 -5.71
CA VAL A 58 1.47 -3.91 -5.76
C VAL A 58 1.25 -4.24 -7.23
N ALA A 59 2.10 -5.12 -7.75
CA ALA A 59 2.06 -5.55 -9.14
C ALA A 59 1.10 -6.74 -9.31
N ASN A 60 0.41 -6.78 -10.44
CA ASN A 60 -0.28 -7.98 -10.88
C ASN A 60 0.65 -8.88 -11.73
N GLY A 61 0.20 -10.10 -12.05
CA GLY A 61 1.01 -11.05 -12.82
C GLY A 61 1.49 -10.55 -14.19
N GLN A 62 0.81 -9.55 -14.78
CA GLN A 62 1.24 -8.98 -16.06
C GLN A 62 2.35 -7.93 -15.93
N SER A 63 2.42 -7.23 -14.80
CA SER A 63 3.36 -6.13 -14.58
C SER A 63 4.55 -6.50 -13.71
N ALA A 64 4.45 -7.56 -12.90
CA ALA A 64 5.50 -7.97 -11.96
C ALA A 64 6.85 -8.19 -12.63
N ASP A 65 6.87 -8.95 -13.73
CA ASP A 65 8.10 -9.19 -14.51
C ASP A 65 8.73 -7.90 -15.04
N GLY A 66 7.92 -6.94 -15.45
CA GLY A 66 8.41 -5.65 -15.92
C GLY A 66 9.09 -4.84 -14.82
N PHE A 67 8.54 -4.86 -13.61
CA PHE A 67 9.15 -4.20 -12.46
C PHE A 67 10.43 -4.89 -12.02
N VAL A 68 10.40 -6.21 -11.86
CA VAL A 68 11.55 -6.95 -11.32
C VAL A 68 12.69 -7.06 -12.35
N ARG A 69 12.41 -7.58 -13.55
CA ARG A 69 13.46 -7.87 -14.53
C ARG A 69 13.94 -6.64 -15.30
N ALA A 70 13.03 -5.74 -15.67
CA ALA A 70 13.41 -4.59 -16.49
C ALA A 70 13.84 -3.36 -15.68
N LEU A 71 13.36 -3.21 -14.44
CA LEU A 71 13.57 -2.03 -13.60
C LEU A 71 14.34 -2.31 -12.31
N GLY A 72 14.65 -3.59 -12.03
CA GLY A 72 15.44 -3.98 -10.85
C GLY A 72 14.72 -3.82 -9.51
N PHE A 73 13.38 -3.80 -9.52
CA PHE A 73 12.62 -3.83 -8.28
C PHE A 73 12.83 -5.16 -7.55
N GLN A 74 12.90 -5.11 -6.25
CA GLN A 74 12.93 -6.31 -5.43
C GLN A 74 11.50 -6.83 -5.24
N ASP A 75 11.28 -8.11 -5.50
CA ASP A 75 10.05 -8.79 -5.15
C ASP A 75 10.07 -9.13 -3.65
N LEU A 76 9.12 -8.57 -2.90
CA LEU A 76 8.95 -8.81 -1.47
C LEU A 76 7.99 -9.97 -1.18
N GLY A 77 7.46 -10.60 -2.21
CA GLY A 77 6.48 -11.69 -2.13
C GLY A 77 5.04 -11.25 -2.35
N SER A 78 4.15 -12.22 -2.31
CA SER A 78 2.72 -12.00 -2.51
C SER A 78 2.07 -11.45 -1.24
N LEU A 79 1.08 -10.57 -1.42
CA LEU A 79 0.21 -10.17 -0.33
C LEU A 79 -0.68 -11.35 0.06
N PRO A 80 -0.59 -11.88 1.27
CA PRO A 80 -1.46 -12.96 1.70
C PRO A 80 -2.90 -12.44 1.87
N ALA A 81 -3.86 -13.24 1.44
CA ALA A 81 -5.27 -13.04 1.74
C ALA A 81 -5.77 -14.26 2.52
N TRP A 82 -6.45 -14.01 3.61
CA TRP A 82 -6.96 -15.03 4.49
C TRP A 82 -8.49 -14.97 4.53
N LEU A 83 -9.13 -16.12 4.56
CA LEU A 83 -10.54 -16.24 4.90
C LEU A 83 -10.63 -16.71 6.35
N GLU A 84 -11.19 -15.87 7.22
CA GLU A 84 -11.34 -16.17 8.63
C GLU A 84 -12.82 -16.34 8.96
N LEU A 85 -13.12 -17.38 9.73
CA LEU A 85 -14.47 -17.65 10.26
C LEU A 85 -14.67 -17.02 11.65
N ALA A 86 -13.58 -16.59 12.29
CA ALA A 86 -13.59 -15.90 13.57
C ALA A 86 -12.64 -14.69 13.54
N PRO A 87 -12.92 -13.63 14.32
CA PRO A 87 -12.03 -12.47 14.38
C PRO A 87 -10.64 -12.87 14.88
N HIS A 88 -9.62 -12.56 14.09
CA HIS A 88 -8.23 -12.67 14.50
C HIS A 88 -7.81 -11.42 15.29
N ARG A 89 -7.11 -11.61 16.41
CA ARG A 89 -6.50 -10.51 17.15
C ARG A 89 -5.06 -10.34 16.68
N LEU A 90 -4.78 -9.22 16.05
CA LEU A 90 -3.42 -8.82 15.72
C LEU A 90 -2.82 -8.07 16.91
N ASP A 91 -1.66 -8.53 17.37
CA ASP A 91 -0.82 -7.73 18.24
C ASP A 91 -0.10 -6.68 17.37
N GLY A 92 -0.68 -5.49 17.30
CA GLY A 92 -0.20 -4.41 16.44
C GLY A 92 1.16 -3.85 16.86
N GLU A 93 1.45 -3.83 18.15
CA GLU A 93 2.74 -3.35 18.67
C GLU A 93 3.86 -4.32 18.28
N ARG A 94 3.63 -5.61 18.49
CA ARG A 94 4.58 -6.64 18.08
C ARG A 94 4.79 -6.65 16.57
N ALA A 95 3.72 -6.56 15.79
CA ALA A 95 3.80 -6.51 14.34
C ALA A 95 4.62 -5.30 13.85
N LEU A 96 4.48 -4.12 14.47
CA LEU A 96 5.30 -2.96 14.16
C LEU A 96 6.76 -3.12 14.60
N ALA A 97 6.99 -3.68 15.78
CA ALA A 97 8.35 -3.88 16.30
C ALA A 97 9.16 -4.87 15.44
N GLU A 98 8.50 -5.88 14.87
CA GLU A 98 9.12 -6.87 14.00
C GLU A 98 9.19 -6.42 12.52
N ALA A 99 8.43 -5.40 12.13
CA ALA A 99 8.34 -4.97 10.73
C ALA A 99 9.55 -4.13 10.33
N ARG A 100 10.27 -4.58 9.31
CA ARG A 100 11.30 -3.76 8.64
C ARG A 100 10.70 -2.68 7.75
N PHE A 101 9.49 -2.88 7.28
CA PHE A 101 8.71 -1.92 6.51
C PHE A 101 7.27 -1.91 7.02
N ALA A 102 6.78 -0.73 7.39
CA ALA A 102 5.39 -0.52 7.76
C ALA A 102 4.90 0.82 7.24
N ARG A 103 3.64 0.89 6.83
CA ARG A 103 3.01 2.17 6.52
C ARG A 103 2.87 2.97 7.82
N HIS A 104 3.31 4.21 7.79
CA HIS A 104 3.06 5.16 8.88
C HIS A 104 1.68 5.78 8.68
N TRP A 105 0.73 5.37 9.49
CA TRP A 105 -0.60 5.95 9.52
C TRP A 105 -0.62 7.17 10.42
N ARG A 106 -1.19 8.27 9.94
CA ARG A 106 -1.50 9.45 10.73
C ARG A 106 -3.01 9.60 10.83
N PRO A 107 -3.55 10.22 11.91
CA PRO A 107 -4.99 10.46 12.06
C PRO A 107 -5.62 11.11 10.82
N GLU A 108 -4.98 12.14 10.26
CA GLU A 108 -5.47 12.86 9.09
C GLU A 108 -5.52 11.97 7.84
N THR A 109 -4.51 11.12 7.65
CA THR A 109 -4.46 10.17 6.52
C THR A 109 -5.54 9.10 6.66
N LEU A 110 -5.77 8.63 7.88
CA LEU A 110 -6.83 7.67 8.17
C LEU A 110 -8.20 8.32 7.96
N ALA A 111 -8.44 9.51 8.51
CA ALA A 111 -9.68 10.26 8.34
C ALA A 111 -9.99 10.51 6.86
N TRP A 112 -9.00 10.95 6.09
CA TRP A 112 -9.14 11.11 4.63
C TRP A 112 -9.53 9.79 3.95
N ARG A 113 -8.93 8.69 4.35
CA ARG A 113 -9.21 7.36 3.78
C ARG A 113 -10.62 6.89 4.12
N LEU A 114 -11.06 7.11 5.34
CA LEU A 114 -12.41 6.76 5.80
C LEU A 114 -13.50 7.61 5.14
N ALA A 115 -13.18 8.86 4.80
CA ALA A 115 -14.10 9.79 4.14
C ALA A 115 -14.28 9.54 2.63
N ASN A 116 -13.57 8.56 2.03
CA ASN A 116 -13.64 8.30 0.60
C ASN A 116 -14.99 7.68 0.19
N PRO A 117 -15.88 8.42 -0.52
CA PRO A 117 -17.20 7.91 -0.86
C PRO A 117 -17.19 6.80 -1.90
N ALA A 118 -16.15 6.76 -2.76
CA ALA A 118 -16.03 5.73 -3.80
C ALA A 118 -15.62 4.37 -3.24
N ASN A 119 -15.03 4.35 -2.06
CA ASN A 119 -14.64 3.11 -1.37
C ASN A 119 -14.88 3.29 0.14
N PRO A 120 -16.13 3.23 0.58
CA PRO A 120 -16.50 3.48 1.96
C PRO A 120 -15.88 2.42 2.88
N LEU A 121 -15.14 2.92 3.85
CA LEU A 121 -14.54 2.12 4.92
C LEU A 121 -15.16 2.55 6.25
N ARG A 122 -15.23 1.64 7.21
CA ARG A 122 -15.66 1.93 8.57
C ARG A 122 -14.74 1.30 9.59
N VAL A 123 -14.58 1.94 10.72
CA VAL A 123 -13.92 1.34 11.88
C VAL A 123 -14.92 0.40 12.55
N VAL A 124 -14.56 -0.86 12.69
CA VAL A 124 -15.43 -1.90 13.29
C VAL A 124 -14.94 -2.38 14.65
N ALA A 125 -13.65 -2.19 14.94
CA ALA A 125 -13.07 -2.46 16.24
C ALA A 125 -11.87 -1.55 16.49
N ARG A 126 -11.68 -1.16 17.73
CA ARG A 126 -10.52 -0.42 18.21
C ARG A 126 -10.18 -0.87 19.62
N ASP A 127 -8.91 -1.13 19.86
CA ASP A 127 -8.34 -1.32 21.19
C ASP A 127 -7.02 -0.53 21.31
N SER A 128 -6.29 -0.68 22.41
CA SER A 128 -5.01 0.01 22.63
C SER A 128 -3.92 -0.37 21.63
N HIS A 129 -4.03 -1.52 20.98
CA HIS A 129 -2.98 -2.09 20.14
C HIS A 129 -3.32 -2.06 18.65
N ALA A 130 -4.61 -2.09 18.32
CA ALA A 130 -5.06 -2.25 16.94
C ALA A 130 -6.35 -1.51 16.61
N LEU A 131 -6.45 -1.11 15.35
CA LEU A 131 -7.63 -0.55 14.70
C LEU A 131 -8.05 -1.47 13.57
N THR A 132 -9.25 -2.02 13.61
CA THR A 132 -9.79 -2.82 12.51
C THR A 132 -10.72 -1.96 11.66
N ILE A 133 -10.41 -1.87 10.38
CA ILE A 133 -11.23 -1.23 9.37
C ILE A 133 -11.88 -2.28 8.48
N GLU A 134 -13.10 -2.01 8.06
CA GLU A 134 -13.88 -2.90 7.19
C GLU A 134 -14.33 -2.14 5.95
N GLY A 135 -14.19 -2.79 4.80
CA GLY A 135 -14.69 -2.33 3.52
C GLY A 135 -15.69 -3.31 2.92
N ARG A 136 -16.36 -2.86 1.86
CA ARG A 136 -17.28 -3.72 1.10
C ARG A 136 -16.51 -4.73 0.26
N SER A 137 -17.00 -5.96 0.23
CA SER A 137 -16.60 -6.98 -0.74
C SER A 137 -17.59 -7.01 -1.90
N THR A 138 -17.12 -7.48 -3.05
CA THR A 138 -18.00 -7.83 -4.18
C THR A 138 -18.78 -9.14 -3.93
N LEU A 139 -18.36 -9.92 -2.94
CA LEU A 139 -19.01 -11.16 -2.54
C LEU A 139 -20.04 -10.88 -1.45
N THR A 140 -21.27 -11.33 -1.67
CA THR A 140 -22.37 -11.20 -0.68
C THR A 140 -22.00 -11.93 0.61
N GLY A 141 -22.17 -11.29 1.75
CA GLY A 141 -21.89 -11.86 3.07
C GLY A 141 -20.39 -11.90 3.45
N VAL A 142 -19.49 -11.38 2.60
CA VAL A 142 -18.07 -11.29 2.90
C VAL A 142 -17.70 -9.83 3.12
N ALA A 143 -16.99 -9.53 4.19
CA ALA A 143 -16.37 -8.22 4.42
C ALA A 143 -14.86 -8.31 4.20
N VAL A 144 -14.28 -7.28 3.60
CA VAL A 144 -12.82 -7.13 3.54
C VAL A 144 -12.39 -6.36 4.78
N ARG A 145 -11.54 -6.97 5.58
CA ARG A 145 -11.00 -6.35 6.80
C ARG A 145 -9.51 -6.14 6.70
N ALA A 146 -9.05 -5.05 7.28
CA ALA A 146 -7.65 -4.80 7.51
C ALA A 146 -7.46 -4.35 8.95
N THR A 147 -6.48 -4.91 9.62
CA THR A 147 -6.10 -4.50 10.98
C THR A 147 -4.85 -3.65 10.88
N LEU A 148 -4.91 -2.47 11.46
CA LEU A 148 -3.82 -1.49 11.52
C LEU A 148 -3.33 -1.40 12.96
N PRO A 149 -2.01 -1.26 13.18
CA PRO A 149 -1.51 -0.90 14.49
C PRO A 149 -2.07 0.45 14.95
N ASN A 150 -2.51 0.54 16.21
CA ASN A 150 -3.13 1.76 16.77
C ASN A 150 -2.10 2.74 17.34
N ALA A 151 -0.87 2.75 16.86
CA ALA A 151 0.17 3.64 17.34
C ALA A 151 -0.17 5.12 17.03
N GLY A 152 -0.73 5.83 18.01
CA GLY A 152 -1.03 7.25 17.91
C GLY A 152 -2.20 7.62 16.98
N LEU A 153 -3.10 6.68 16.70
CA LEU A 153 -4.32 6.92 15.91
C LEU A 153 -5.52 7.33 16.78
N ASP A 154 -5.27 7.93 17.93
CA ASP A 154 -6.31 8.48 18.79
C ASP A 154 -6.94 9.71 18.11
N ALA A 155 -8.02 9.47 17.37
CA ALA A 155 -8.87 10.48 16.76
C ALA A 155 -10.33 10.22 17.16
#